data_c2c21025d7b7957727e1203f107195ce
#
_entry.id   c2c21025d7b7957727e1203f107195ce
#
_cell.length_a   1.000
_cell.length_b   1.000
_cell.length_c   1.000
_cell.angle_alpha   90.00
_cell.angle_beta   90.00
_cell.angle_gamma   90.00
#
_symmetry.space_group_name_H-M   'P 1'
#
loop_
_entity.id
_entity.type
_entity.pdbx_description
1 polymer ?
#
loop_
_entity_poly.entity_id
_entity_poly.type
_entity_poly.pdbx_seq_one_letter_code
_entity_poly.pdbx_strand_id
1 'polypeptide(L)'
;MVKKDKKETNLVRSVNKNIRSSTRKLNPILKGIVGKKVDLAIRDLDFSNKRICKDIKKTLSSAIANAENNFQYDIDNLVVKEAFCGKQVIMKRFRARAKGRAAEIMKPYSNVTIVLSEQMKQKEKEHGTKG
;
A
#
# COMPACT_ATOMS: atom_id res chain seq x y z
N MET A 1 24.57 21.44 -17.84
CA MET A 1 23.16 21.29 -17.43
C MET A 1 22.70 19.89 -17.73
N VAL A 2 22.59 19.09 -16.71
CA VAL A 2 21.99 17.75 -16.85
C VAL A 2 20.50 17.94 -16.94
N LYS A 3 19.92 17.76 -18.12
CA LYS A 3 18.49 17.58 -18.25
C LYS A 3 18.17 16.28 -17.52
N LYS A 4 17.66 16.39 -16.30
CA LYS A 4 16.97 15.27 -15.69
C LYS A 4 15.79 14.99 -16.61
N ASP A 5 15.90 13.93 -17.36
CA ASP A 5 14.75 13.34 -18.02
C ASP A 5 13.69 13.17 -16.94
N LYS A 6 12.71 14.05 -16.96
CA LYS A 6 11.47 13.79 -16.22
C LYS A 6 10.87 12.56 -16.88
N LYS A 7 11.29 11.38 -16.43
CA LYS A 7 10.41 10.24 -16.57
C LYS A 7 9.11 10.71 -15.94
N GLU A 8 8.13 10.95 -16.76
CA GLU A 8 6.78 11.18 -16.28
C GLU A 8 6.40 9.94 -15.49
N THR A 9 6.66 10.04 -14.21
CA THR A 9 6.29 8.99 -13.29
C THR A 9 4.80 9.16 -13.08
N ASN A 10 4.02 8.38 -13.81
CA ASN A 10 2.57 8.29 -13.65
C ASN A 10 2.25 7.61 -12.32
N LEU A 11 2.69 8.23 -11.23
CA LEU A 11 2.55 7.68 -9.89
C LEU A 11 1.39 8.37 -9.18
N VAL A 12 0.54 7.55 -8.60
CA VAL A 12 -0.57 7.99 -7.75
C VAL A 12 -0.32 7.48 -6.35
N ARG A 13 -0.42 8.37 -5.38
CA ARG A 13 -0.12 8.09 -4.00
C ARG A 13 -1.35 8.22 -3.12
N SER A 14 -1.51 7.32 -2.17
CA SER A 14 -2.47 7.44 -1.08
C SER A 14 -1.80 7.12 0.24
N VAL A 15 -2.14 7.88 1.28
CA VAL A 15 -1.58 7.73 2.62
C VAL A 15 -2.71 7.59 3.63
N ASN A 16 -2.62 6.61 4.51
CA ASN A 16 -3.46 6.49 5.69
C ASN A 16 -2.59 6.61 6.94
N LYS A 17 -2.80 7.66 7.72
CA LYS A 17 -1.94 7.99 8.86
C LYS A 17 -2.32 7.33 10.17
N ASN A 18 -3.51 6.75 10.29
CA ASN A 18 -4.08 6.35 11.57
C ASN A 18 -4.51 4.88 11.61
N ILE A 19 -3.62 4.00 11.20
CA ILE A 19 -3.86 2.56 11.30
C ILE A 19 -3.40 2.08 12.68
N ARG A 20 -4.31 1.49 13.44
CA ARG A 20 -4.03 0.92 14.76
C ARG A 20 -3.37 -0.45 14.62
N SER A 21 -2.11 -0.45 14.23
CA SER A 21 -1.32 -1.66 14.13
C SER A 21 0.16 -1.36 14.18
N SER A 22 0.96 -2.36 14.48
CA SER A 22 2.41 -2.25 14.40
C SER A 22 2.89 -2.43 12.96
N THR A 23 4.01 -1.81 12.62
CA THR A 23 4.64 -1.96 11.30
C THR A 23 5.01 -3.41 11.00
N ARG A 24 5.38 -4.17 12.02
CA ARG A 24 5.74 -5.59 11.90
C ARG A 24 4.57 -6.44 11.39
N LYS A 25 3.34 -6.11 11.76
CA LYS A 25 2.13 -6.80 11.29
C LYS A 25 1.69 -6.34 9.91
N LEU A 26 1.95 -5.09 9.56
CA LEU A 26 1.59 -4.51 8.27
C LEU A 26 2.51 -4.94 7.14
N ASN A 27 3.81 -5.01 7.40
CA ASN A 27 4.82 -5.29 6.36
C ASN A 27 4.56 -6.56 5.55
N PRO A 28 4.23 -7.72 6.14
CA PRO A 28 3.98 -8.94 5.36
C PRO A 28 2.81 -8.78 4.38
N ILE A 29 1.77 -8.08 4.80
CA ILE A 29 0.58 -7.86 3.97
C ILE A 29 0.93 -6.91 2.82
N LEU A 30 1.64 -5.83 3.10
CA LEU A 30 2.05 -4.86 2.08
C LEU A 30 3.00 -5.48 1.06
N LYS A 31 3.95 -6.29 1.49
CA LYS A 31 4.84 -7.03 0.60
C LYS A 31 4.08 -7.99 -0.30
N GLY A 32 3.00 -8.56 0.19
CA GLY A 32 2.17 -9.48 -0.58
C GLY A 32 1.41 -8.83 -1.72
N ILE A 33 1.13 -7.54 -1.65
CA ILE A 33 0.37 -6.81 -2.68
C ILE A 33 1.24 -6.04 -3.67
N VAL A 34 2.52 -5.83 -3.36
CA VAL A 34 3.44 -5.11 -4.25
C VAL A 34 3.66 -5.87 -5.54
N GLY A 35 3.60 -5.18 -6.66
CA GLY A 35 3.78 -5.75 -7.99
C GLY A 35 2.55 -6.42 -8.59
N LYS A 36 1.44 -6.48 -7.85
CA LYS A 36 0.18 -7.05 -8.34
C LYS A 36 -0.69 -6.00 -8.98
N LYS A 37 -1.52 -6.43 -9.93
CA LYS A 37 -2.60 -5.59 -10.42
C LYS A 37 -3.55 -5.25 -9.28
N VAL A 38 -4.12 -4.06 -9.34
CA VAL A 38 -5.02 -3.54 -8.32
C VAL A 38 -6.19 -4.48 -8.03
N ASP A 39 -6.78 -5.06 -9.07
CA ASP A 39 -7.90 -6.00 -8.92
C ASP A 39 -7.51 -7.25 -8.12
N LEU A 40 -6.35 -7.79 -8.39
CA LEU A 40 -5.82 -8.94 -7.66
C LEU A 40 -5.47 -8.58 -6.22
N ALA A 41 -4.90 -7.39 -6.01
CA ALA A 41 -4.58 -6.91 -4.66
C ALA A 41 -5.84 -6.73 -3.81
N ILE A 42 -6.90 -6.15 -4.35
CA ILE A 42 -8.18 -6.02 -3.65
C ILE A 42 -8.76 -7.38 -3.32
N ARG A 43 -8.71 -8.31 -4.25
CA ARG A 43 -9.19 -9.68 -4.04
C ARG A 43 -8.45 -10.37 -2.91
N ASP A 44 -7.13 -10.29 -2.90
CA ASP A 44 -6.31 -10.87 -1.83
C ASP A 44 -6.62 -10.27 -0.46
N LEU A 45 -6.85 -8.96 -0.39
CA LEU A 45 -7.22 -8.28 0.84
C LEU A 45 -8.62 -8.67 1.32
N ASP A 46 -9.57 -8.85 0.41
CA ASP A 46 -10.94 -9.28 0.75
C ASP A 46 -10.98 -10.70 1.32
N PHE A 47 -10.16 -11.59 0.79
CA PHE A 47 -10.10 -12.98 1.24
C PHE A 47 -9.25 -13.19 2.49
N SER A 48 -8.49 -12.20 2.90
CA SER A 48 -7.69 -12.30 4.11
C SER A 48 -8.55 -12.13 5.37
N ASN A 49 -8.33 -12.99 6.36
CA ASN A 49 -9.02 -12.93 7.64
C ASN A 49 -8.44 -11.87 8.59
N LYS A 50 -7.36 -11.22 8.23
CA LYS A 50 -6.69 -10.23 9.07
C LYS A 50 -7.49 -8.93 9.09
N ARG A 51 -7.76 -8.41 10.30
CA ARG A 51 -8.49 -7.13 10.48
C ARG A 51 -7.85 -5.96 9.75
N ILE A 52 -6.53 -5.91 9.73
CA ILE A 52 -5.75 -4.82 9.14
C ILE A 52 -5.95 -4.73 7.63
N CYS A 53 -6.28 -5.83 6.98
CA CYS A 53 -6.52 -5.85 5.54
C CYS A 53 -7.67 -4.93 5.11
N LYS A 54 -8.65 -4.70 5.99
CA LYS A 54 -9.75 -3.75 5.73
C LYS A 54 -9.24 -2.31 5.61
N ASP A 55 -8.33 -1.93 6.49
CA ASP A 55 -7.74 -0.58 6.47
C ASP A 55 -6.82 -0.39 5.27
N ILE A 56 -6.05 -1.39 4.93
CA ILE A 56 -5.21 -1.39 3.73
C ILE A 56 -6.08 -1.32 2.46
N LYS A 57 -7.18 -2.05 2.43
CA LYS A 57 -8.12 -2.00 1.31
C LYS A 57 -8.72 -0.60 1.14
N LYS A 58 -9.09 0.07 2.22
CA LYS A 58 -9.57 1.46 2.17
C LYS A 58 -8.52 2.39 1.58
N THR A 59 -7.27 2.25 1.99
CA THR A 59 -6.15 3.04 1.47
C THR A 59 -5.96 2.77 -0.03
N LEU A 60 -6.02 1.53 -0.43
CA LEU A 60 -5.91 1.13 -1.83
C LEU A 60 -7.08 1.67 -2.66
N SER A 61 -8.29 1.60 -2.15
CA SER A 61 -9.48 2.16 -2.80
C SER A 61 -9.38 3.68 -2.97
N SER A 62 -8.83 4.37 -1.97
CA SER A 62 -8.55 5.80 -2.04
C SER A 62 -7.52 6.12 -3.13
N ALA A 63 -6.48 5.31 -3.25
CA ALA A 63 -5.47 5.46 -4.30
C ALA A 63 -6.06 5.26 -5.70
N ILE A 64 -6.94 4.29 -5.86
CA ILE A 64 -7.64 4.03 -7.12
C ILE A 64 -8.54 5.22 -7.48
N ALA A 65 -9.28 5.74 -6.52
CA ALA A 65 -10.13 6.92 -6.72
C ALA A 65 -9.30 8.15 -7.12
N ASN A 66 -8.15 8.35 -6.51
CA ASN A 66 -7.22 9.42 -6.89
C ASN A 66 -6.70 9.24 -8.32
N ALA A 67 -6.37 8.03 -8.70
CA ALA A 67 -5.90 7.73 -10.06
C ALA A 67 -6.98 8.01 -11.11
N GLU A 68 -8.20 7.63 -10.82
CA GLU A 68 -9.32 7.81 -11.73
C GLU A 68 -9.76 9.28 -11.83
N ASN A 69 -9.93 9.96 -10.69
CA ASN A 69 -10.50 11.30 -10.65
C ASN A 69 -9.50 12.41 -10.99
N ASN A 70 -8.25 12.27 -10.51
CA ASN A 70 -7.24 13.32 -10.67
C ASN A 70 -6.38 13.15 -11.91
N PHE A 71 -6.12 11.92 -12.33
CA PHE A 71 -5.21 11.60 -13.41
C PHE A 71 -5.88 10.92 -14.60
N GLN A 72 -7.15 10.53 -14.45
CA GLN A 72 -7.92 9.84 -15.50
C GLN A 72 -7.25 8.56 -16.02
N TYR A 73 -6.56 7.86 -15.12
CA TYR A 73 -5.94 6.59 -15.46
C TYR A 73 -6.98 5.47 -15.57
N ASP A 74 -6.68 4.51 -16.42
CA ASP A 74 -7.49 3.32 -16.57
C ASP A 74 -7.21 2.36 -15.40
N ILE A 75 -8.26 2.01 -14.66
CA ILE A 75 -8.17 1.14 -13.49
C ILE A 75 -7.59 -0.23 -13.87
N ASP A 76 -7.93 -0.74 -15.04
CA ASP A 76 -7.47 -2.05 -15.49
C ASP A 76 -5.95 -2.12 -15.70
N ASN A 77 -5.30 -0.99 -15.89
CA ASN A 77 -3.86 -0.88 -16.09
C ASN A 77 -3.10 -0.48 -14.83
N LEU A 78 -3.77 -0.28 -13.71
CA LEU A 78 -3.14 0.10 -12.46
C LEU A 78 -2.46 -1.10 -11.79
N VAL A 79 -1.25 -0.88 -11.33
CA VAL A 79 -0.44 -1.85 -10.59
C VAL A 79 0.07 -1.20 -9.31
N VAL A 80 0.12 -1.96 -8.23
CA VAL A 80 0.75 -1.51 -6.99
C VAL A 80 2.26 -1.52 -7.18
N LYS A 81 2.85 -0.35 -7.33
CA LYS A 81 4.28 -0.20 -7.53
C LYS A 81 5.04 -0.32 -6.23
N GLU A 82 4.56 0.37 -5.21
CA GLU A 82 5.16 0.38 -3.88
C GLU A 82 4.06 0.39 -2.83
N ALA A 83 4.30 -0.29 -1.73
CA ALA A 83 3.50 -0.20 -0.53
C ALA A 83 4.41 -0.32 0.67
N PHE A 84 4.38 0.65 1.54
CA PHE A 84 5.21 0.68 2.73
C PHE A 84 4.48 1.30 3.91
N CYS A 85 4.96 1.01 5.09
CA CYS A 85 4.44 1.55 6.32
C CYS A 85 5.56 2.13 7.19
N GLY A 86 5.17 3.04 8.05
CA GLY A 86 6.06 3.65 9.02
C GLY A 86 5.39 3.80 10.38
N LYS A 87 6.18 3.98 11.41
CA LYS A 87 5.68 4.26 12.75
C LYS A 87 5.14 5.69 12.80
N GLN A 88 3.92 5.83 13.28
CA GLN A 88 3.29 7.16 13.44
C GLN A 88 3.39 7.63 14.88
N VAL A 89 2.73 6.94 15.79
CA VAL A 89 2.71 7.24 17.22
C VAL A 89 2.65 5.94 18.00
N ILE A 90 3.33 5.90 19.12
CA ILE A 90 3.21 4.80 20.07
C ILE A 90 2.60 5.35 21.35
N MET A 91 1.39 4.93 21.68
CA MET A 91 0.78 5.24 22.97
C MET A 91 1.28 4.25 24.01
N LYS A 92 1.96 4.77 25.02
CA LYS A 92 2.47 3.97 26.12
C LYS A 92 1.46 3.95 27.27
N ARG A 93 1.18 2.77 27.81
CA ARG A 93 0.35 2.55 28.97
C ARG A 93 1.10 1.65 29.95
N PHE A 94 0.82 1.82 31.23
CA PHE A 94 1.38 0.99 32.29
C PHE A 94 0.31 0.08 32.85
N ARG A 95 0.66 -1.17 33.07
CA ARG A 95 -0.19 -2.14 33.76
C ARG A 95 0.57 -2.66 34.97
N ALA A 96 -0.07 -2.55 36.16
CA ALA A 96 0.47 -3.14 37.37
C ALA A 96 0.54 -4.67 37.25
N ARG A 97 1.69 -5.22 37.62
CA ARG A 97 1.92 -6.65 37.70
C ARG A 97 2.18 -7.06 39.13
N ALA A 98 2.14 -8.37 39.41
CA ALA A 98 2.46 -8.93 40.73
C ALA A 98 3.83 -8.43 41.25
N LYS A 99 3.95 -8.29 42.60
CA LYS A 99 5.16 -7.84 43.30
C LYS A 99 5.61 -6.39 42.99
N GLY A 100 4.63 -5.49 42.76
CA GLY A 100 4.92 -4.06 42.57
C GLY A 100 5.63 -3.70 41.27
N ARG A 101 5.70 -4.61 40.31
CA ARG A 101 6.27 -4.34 38.99
C ARG A 101 5.19 -3.79 38.07
N ALA A 102 5.52 -2.74 37.32
CA ALA A 102 4.67 -2.23 36.25
C ALA A 102 5.22 -2.69 34.90
N ALA A 103 4.34 -3.28 34.09
CA ALA A 103 4.68 -3.63 32.71
C ALA A 103 4.19 -2.54 31.75
N GLU A 104 5.03 -2.14 30.81
CA GLU A 104 4.70 -1.17 29.79
C GLU A 104 3.87 -1.86 28.69
N ILE A 105 2.73 -1.25 28.35
CA ILE A 105 1.90 -1.65 27.21
C ILE A 105 2.09 -0.62 26.12
N MET A 106 2.56 -1.06 24.97
CA MET A 106 2.70 -0.22 23.80
C MET A 106 1.50 -0.40 22.88
N LYS A 107 0.83 0.70 22.52
CA LYS A 107 -0.24 0.73 21.52
C LYS A 107 0.26 1.48 20.29
N PRO A 108 0.81 0.78 19.30
CA PRO A 108 1.38 1.43 18.13
C PRO A 108 0.31 1.84 17.13
N TYR A 109 0.53 2.99 16.53
CA TYR A 109 -0.18 3.45 15.35
C TYR A 109 0.84 3.56 14.21
N SER A 110 0.41 3.19 13.04
CA SER A 110 1.26 3.19 11.85
C SER A 110 0.61 3.97 10.72
N ASN A 111 1.43 4.46 9.82
CA ASN A 111 0.97 4.99 8.55
C ASN A 111 1.25 3.98 7.44
N VAL A 112 0.38 3.96 6.45
CA VAL A 112 0.54 3.16 5.24
C VAL A 112 0.51 4.09 4.04
N THR A 113 1.49 3.93 3.17
CA THR A 113 1.55 4.62 1.89
C THR A 113 1.50 3.60 0.78
N ILE A 114 0.56 3.78 -0.14
CA ILE A 114 0.43 2.95 -1.33
C ILE A 114 0.66 3.83 -2.55
N VAL A 115 1.55 3.40 -3.41
CA VAL A 115 1.87 4.07 -4.68
C VAL A 115 1.44 3.17 -5.81
N LEU A 116 0.56 3.68 -6.67
CA LEU A 116 0.10 3.01 -7.87
C LEU A 116 0.78 3.60 -9.09
N SER A 117 1.02 2.78 -10.07
CA SER A 117 1.47 3.20 -11.39
C SER A 117 0.56 2.64 -12.46
N GLU A 118 0.40 3.39 -13.53
CA GLU A 118 -0.25 2.88 -14.73
C GLU A 118 0.78 2.09 -15.55
N GLN A 119 0.52 0.81 -15.76
CA GLN A 119 1.27 0.06 -16.75
C GLN A 119 0.74 0.46 -18.13
N MET A 120 1.57 1.16 -18.88
CA MET A 120 1.33 1.21 -20.31
C MET A 120 1.41 -0.21 -20.84
N LYS A 121 0.33 -0.69 -21.46
CA LYS A 121 0.41 -1.90 -22.28
C LYS A 121 1.57 -1.66 -23.23
N GLN A 122 2.67 -2.34 -23.01
CA GLN A 122 3.59 -2.55 -24.08
C GLN A 122 2.72 -3.17 -25.17
N LYS A 123 2.54 -2.46 -26.26
CA LYS A 123 2.05 -3.11 -27.46
C LYS A 123 2.97 -4.28 -27.63
N GLU A 124 2.45 -5.48 -27.39
CA GLU A 124 3.14 -6.67 -27.80
C GLU A 124 3.51 -6.39 -29.23
N LYS A 125 4.79 -6.19 -29.45
CA LYS A 125 5.29 -6.28 -30.81
C LYS A 125 4.95 -7.69 -31.20
N GLU A 126 3.86 -7.83 -31.94
CA GLU A 126 3.62 -9.06 -32.61
C GLU A 126 4.90 -9.38 -33.35
N HIS A 127 5.65 -10.30 -32.77
CA HIS A 127 6.67 -10.97 -33.53
C HIS A 127 5.92 -11.71 -34.62
N GLY A 128 5.74 -11.03 -35.75
CA GLY A 128 5.29 -11.69 -36.95
C GLY A 128 6.25 -12.80 -37.21
N THR A 129 5.93 -13.99 -36.73
CA THR A 129 6.59 -15.19 -37.11
C THR A 129 6.28 -15.34 -38.59
N LYS A 130 7.21 -14.95 -39.39
CA LYS A 130 7.23 -15.42 -40.76
C LYS A 130 7.50 -16.89 -40.73
N GLY A 131 6.43 -17.63 -40.88
CA GLY A 131 6.55 -19.04 -41.16
C GLY A 131 7.35 -19.25 -42.41
#